data_83abc3da4fdf5ed546d1c3221f1558f9
#
_entry.id   83abc3da4fdf5ed546d1c3221f1558f9
#
_cell.length_a   1.000
_cell.length_b   1.000
_cell.length_c   1.000
_cell.angle_alpha   90.00
_cell.angle_beta   90.00
_cell.angle_gamma   90.00
#
_symmetry.space_group_name_H-M   'P 1'
#
loop_
_entity.id
_entity.type
_entity.pdbx_description
1 polymer ?
#
loop_
_entity_poly.entity_id
_entity_poly.type
_entity_poly.pdbx_seq_one_letter_code
_entity_poly.pdbx_strand_id
1 'polypeptide(L)'
;MKRILVSFLVALMLAPASIAKAESPQVTVMTRNLYLGADVGVAMELIPNLSAAAQFMWDQVKATDFNKRAPKLAAEVIAERPDVIGIQEATIWYCKKSAWSKRTEVFNFTEQFLAAIKAQGQDYVLASKDGVTALNTGYSIAAIPFVTMVNDPETFQPLFGQDKAACGFEIADALVIRADLSGKVLAVGNTEYEASYTVVPTI
;
A
#
# COMPACT_ATOMS: atom_id res chain seq x y z
N MET A 1 -10.48 -78.22 3.43
CA MET A 1 -10.78 -76.86 3.83
C MET A 1 -9.56 -76.01 4.28
N LYS A 2 -8.32 -76.37 3.96
CA LYS A 2 -7.08 -75.64 4.36
C LYS A 2 -6.42 -74.79 3.24
N ARG A 3 -6.92 -74.82 1.99
CA ARG A 3 -6.28 -74.16 0.83
C ARG A 3 -6.90 -72.81 0.45
N ILE A 4 -8.04 -72.43 1.02
CA ILE A 4 -8.72 -71.17 0.67
C ILE A 4 -8.27 -69.99 1.57
N LEU A 5 -7.68 -70.31 2.76
CA LEU A 5 -7.27 -69.21 3.70
C LEU A 5 -5.94 -68.54 3.32
N VAL A 6 -5.09 -69.24 2.53
CA VAL A 6 -3.78 -68.63 2.14
C VAL A 6 -3.89 -67.65 0.98
N SER A 7 -4.92 -67.78 0.14
CA SER A 7 -5.11 -66.88 -1.01
C SER A 7 -5.67 -65.51 -0.63
N PHE A 8 -6.31 -65.39 0.53
CA PHE A 8 -6.85 -64.10 0.97
C PHE A 8 -5.82 -63.18 1.67
N LEU A 9 -4.74 -63.78 2.21
CA LEU A 9 -3.71 -63.02 2.92
C LEU A 9 -2.70 -62.35 1.96
N VAL A 10 -2.54 -62.88 0.75
CA VAL A 10 -1.61 -62.33 -0.25
C VAL A 10 -2.23 -61.15 -1.03
N ALA A 11 -3.55 -61.06 -1.14
CA ALA A 11 -4.24 -59.99 -1.83
C ALA A 11 -4.27 -58.64 -1.03
N LEU A 12 -4.03 -58.68 0.29
CA LEU A 12 -4.06 -57.50 1.15
C LEU A 12 -2.73 -56.73 1.21
N MET A 13 -1.65 -57.28 0.62
CA MET A 13 -0.33 -56.63 0.63
C MET A 13 0.00 -55.83 -0.66
N LEU A 14 -0.91 -55.78 -1.61
CA LEU A 14 -0.72 -55.08 -2.87
C LEU A 14 -1.61 -53.81 -3.00
N ALA A 15 -2.06 -53.23 -1.87
CA ALA A 15 -2.64 -51.91 -1.93
C ALA A 15 -1.52 -50.93 -2.30
N PRO A 16 -1.63 -50.20 -3.44
CA PRO A 16 -0.64 -49.17 -3.76
C PRO A 16 -0.68 -48.15 -2.64
N ALA A 17 0.43 -47.98 -1.92
CA ALA A 17 0.60 -46.85 -1.05
C ALA A 17 0.52 -45.61 -1.93
N SER A 18 -0.62 -44.96 -1.96
CA SER A 18 -0.75 -43.63 -2.57
C SER A 18 0.18 -42.73 -1.79
N ILE A 19 1.36 -42.49 -2.35
CA ILE A 19 2.26 -41.41 -1.87
C ILE A 19 1.51 -40.12 -2.10
N ALA A 20 0.87 -39.61 -1.06
CA ALA A 20 0.31 -38.28 -1.08
C ALA A 20 1.49 -37.35 -1.38
N LYS A 21 1.54 -36.85 -2.61
CA LYS A 21 2.51 -35.83 -2.99
C LYS A 21 2.20 -34.64 -2.13
N ALA A 22 3.05 -34.32 -1.17
CA ALA A 22 2.93 -33.09 -0.40
C ALA A 22 2.97 -31.95 -1.40
N GLU A 23 1.85 -31.25 -1.58
CA GLU A 23 1.83 -30.02 -2.37
C GLU A 23 2.77 -29.03 -1.69
N SER A 24 3.70 -28.49 -2.46
CA SER A 24 4.56 -27.42 -1.98
C SER A 24 3.65 -26.25 -1.54
N PRO A 25 3.90 -25.63 -0.39
CA PRO A 25 3.11 -24.49 0.04
C PRO A 25 3.18 -23.41 -1.05
N GLN A 26 2.02 -23.03 -1.57
CA GLN A 26 1.91 -21.95 -2.54
C GLN A 26 1.68 -20.64 -1.82
N VAL A 27 2.31 -19.58 -2.29
CA VAL A 27 2.12 -18.20 -1.82
C VAL A 27 1.52 -17.40 -2.97
N THR A 28 0.36 -16.80 -2.74
CA THR A 28 -0.30 -15.94 -3.71
C THR A 28 0.17 -14.50 -3.49
N VAL A 29 0.74 -13.90 -4.52
CA VAL A 29 1.27 -12.53 -4.47
C VAL A 29 0.48 -11.65 -5.41
N MET A 30 0.09 -10.48 -4.93
CA MET A 30 -0.50 -9.41 -5.72
C MET A 30 0.46 -8.22 -5.74
N THR A 31 0.47 -7.46 -6.82
CA THR A 31 1.12 -6.15 -6.87
C THR A 31 0.09 -5.09 -7.22
N ARG A 32 0.15 -3.94 -6.56
CA ARG A 32 -0.83 -2.88 -6.73
C ARG A 32 -0.23 -1.49 -6.56
N ASN A 33 -0.17 -0.73 -7.65
CA ASN A 33 0.10 0.70 -7.59
C ASN A 33 -1.15 1.41 -7.08
N LEU A 34 -1.02 2.17 -5.98
CA LEU A 34 -2.14 2.92 -5.39
C LEU A 34 -2.41 4.23 -6.12
N TYR A 35 -1.53 4.65 -7.01
CA TYR A 35 -1.54 5.92 -7.72
C TYR A 35 -1.59 7.12 -6.77
N LEU A 36 -0.51 7.86 -6.68
CA LEU A 36 -0.33 8.99 -5.74
C LEU A 36 -1.43 10.08 -5.81
N GLY A 37 -2.25 10.05 -6.86
CA GLY A 37 -3.42 10.90 -7.01
C GLY A 37 -3.23 12.09 -7.94
N ALA A 38 -2.02 12.32 -8.45
CA ALA A 38 -1.72 13.44 -9.32
C ALA A 38 -0.61 13.10 -10.33
N ASP A 39 -0.55 13.83 -11.44
CA ASP A 39 0.49 13.71 -12.45
C ASP A 39 1.68 14.61 -12.13
N VAL A 40 2.75 14.00 -11.62
CA VAL A 40 3.99 14.71 -11.28
C VAL A 40 4.66 15.30 -12.53
N GLY A 41 4.58 14.60 -13.68
CA GLY A 41 5.18 15.06 -14.94
C GLY A 41 4.62 16.41 -15.36
N VAL A 42 3.28 16.52 -15.39
CA VAL A 42 2.61 17.80 -15.72
C VAL A 42 2.90 18.89 -14.67
N ALA A 43 2.95 18.52 -13.39
CA ALA A 43 3.32 19.48 -12.35
C ALA A 43 4.73 20.04 -12.54
N MET A 44 5.68 19.21 -12.99
CA MET A 44 7.05 19.66 -13.27
C MET A 44 7.15 20.62 -14.44
N GLU A 45 6.29 20.51 -15.46
CA GLU A 45 6.21 21.46 -16.57
C GLU A 45 5.80 22.87 -16.12
N LEU A 46 5.14 22.98 -14.98
CA LEU A 46 4.73 24.24 -14.39
C LEU A 46 5.86 24.95 -13.61
N ILE A 47 6.99 24.31 -13.37
CA ILE A 47 8.15 24.91 -12.74
C ILE A 47 8.77 25.96 -13.71
N PRO A 48 9.13 27.21 -13.25
CA PRO A 48 9.37 27.59 -11.85
C PRO A 48 8.17 28.10 -11.06
N ASN A 49 6.96 28.06 -11.57
CA ASN A 49 5.78 28.48 -10.82
C ASN A 49 5.33 27.39 -9.83
N LEU A 50 6.06 27.25 -8.73
CA LEU A 50 5.80 26.24 -7.69
C LEU A 50 4.39 26.30 -7.11
N SER A 51 3.80 27.52 -7.02
CA SER A 51 2.43 27.65 -6.52
C SER A 51 1.41 27.04 -7.48
N ALA A 52 1.60 27.22 -8.79
CA ALA A 52 0.74 26.63 -9.81
C ALA A 52 0.91 25.10 -9.84
N ALA A 53 2.14 24.59 -9.74
CA ALA A 53 2.42 23.18 -9.67
C ALA A 53 1.78 22.52 -8.44
N ALA A 54 1.92 23.13 -7.26
CA ALA A 54 1.31 22.64 -6.03
C ALA A 54 -0.22 22.65 -6.10
N GLN A 55 -0.81 23.73 -6.63
CA GLN A 55 -2.26 23.82 -6.82
C GLN A 55 -2.79 22.75 -7.77
N PHE A 56 -2.12 22.56 -8.92
CA PHE A 56 -2.46 21.51 -9.88
C PHE A 56 -2.45 20.13 -9.23
N MET A 57 -1.37 19.77 -8.53
CA MET A 57 -1.25 18.51 -7.82
C MET A 57 -2.39 18.30 -6.82
N TRP A 58 -2.66 19.33 -6.01
CA TRP A 58 -3.72 19.25 -5.00
C TRP A 58 -5.12 19.09 -5.62
N ASP A 59 -5.40 19.81 -6.69
CA ASP A 59 -6.69 19.71 -7.39
C ASP A 59 -6.89 18.31 -7.99
N GLN A 60 -5.83 17.72 -8.52
CA GLN A 60 -5.88 16.32 -9.01
C GLN A 60 -6.11 15.32 -7.87
N VAL A 61 -5.41 15.46 -6.74
CA VAL A 61 -5.61 14.58 -5.57
C VAL A 61 -7.06 14.62 -5.10
N LYS A 62 -7.67 15.80 -5.04
CA LYS A 62 -9.10 15.95 -4.72
C LYS A 62 -9.99 15.27 -5.75
N ALA A 63 -9.70 15.47 -7.04
CA ALA A 63 -10.50 14.89 -8.13
C ALA A 63 -10.41 13.38 -8.19
N THR A 64 -9.23 12.79 -7.94
CA THR A 64 -9.00 11.34 -7.94
C THR A 64 -9.50 10.65 -6.69
N ASP A 65 -9.74 11.39 -5.62
CA ASP A 65 -10.41 11.02 -4.37
C ASP A 65 -10.10 9.58 -3.90
N PHE A 66 -9.05 9.44 -3.13
CA PHE A 66 -8.62 8.11 -2.67
C PHE A 66 -9.67 7.42 -1.79
N ASN A 67 -10.52 8.17 -1.07
CA ASN A 67 -11.62 7.60 -0.29
C ASN A 67 -12.61 6.82 -1.17
N LYS A 68 -12.81 7.25 -2.42
CA LYS A 68 -13.64 6.53 -3.40
C LYS A 68 -12.90 5.39 -4.10
N ARG A 69 -11.56 5.50 -4.24
CA ARG A 69 -10.74 4.47 -4.90
C ARG A 69 -10.41 3.30 -3.96
N ALA A 70 -10.07 3.56 -2.71
CA ALA A 70 -9.66 2.55 -1.74
C ALA A 70 -10.67 1.39 -1.60
N PRO A 71 -12.00 1.61 -1.49
CA PRO A 71 -12.96 0.50 -1.45
C PRO A 71 -12.98 -0.36 -2.71
N LYS A 72 -12.69 0.21 -3.89
CA LYS A 72 -12.62 -0.54 -5.16
C LYS A 72 -11.36 -1.40 -5.23
N LEU A 73 -10.22 -0.83 -4.84
CA LEU A 73 -8.96 -1.56 -4.72
C LEU A 73 -9.06 -2.68 -3.67
N ALA A 74 -9.72 -2.42 -2.54
CA ALA A 74 -9.98 -3.43 -1.53
C ALA A 74 -10.84 -4.58 -2.06
N ALA A 75 -11.86 -4.30 -2.88
CA ALA A 75 -12.70 -5.34 -3.47
C ALA A 75 -11.89 -6.33 -4.33
N GLU A 76 -10.86 -5.88 -5.02
CA GLU A 76 -9.95 -6.76 -5.77
C GLU A 76 -9.16 -7.67 -4.82
N VAL A 77 -8.67 -7.13 -3.69
CA VAL A 77 -8.00 -7.94 -2.65
C VAL A 77 -8.95 -8.99 -2.06
N ILE A 78 -10.21 -8.61 -1.81
CA ILE A 78 -11.23 -9.54 -1.30
C ILE A 78 -11.49 -10.69 -2.28
N ALA A 79 -11.54 -10.39 -3.58
CA ALA A 79 -11.79 -11.38 -4.61
C ALA A 79 -10.63 -12.38 -4.76
N GLU A 80 -9.40 -11.88 -4.77
CA GLU A 80 -8.20 -12.70 -5.05
C GLU A 80 -7.57 -13.29 -3.78
N ARG A 81 -7.81 -12.70 -2.60
CA ARG A 81 -7.27 -13.12 -1.30
C ARG A 81 -5.77 -13.44 -1.31
N PRO A 82 -4.92 -12.54 -1.80
CA PRO A 82 -3.49 -12.79 -1.84
C PRO A 82 -2.90 -12.97 -0.42
N ASP A 83 -1.84 -13.75 -0.31
CA ASP A 83 -1.09 -13.86 0.93
C ASP A 83 -0.23 -12.62 1.20
N VAL A 84 0.31 -12.05 0.12
CA VAL A 84 1.19 -10.87 0.13
C VAL A 84 0.76 -9.89 -0.96
N ILE A 85 0.78 -8.60 -0.64
CA ILE A 85 0.53 -7.51 -1.59
C ILE A 85 1.74 -6.57 -1.57
N GLY A 86 2.41 -6.43 -2.71
CA GLY A 86 3.37 -5.34 -2.94
C GLY A 86 2.60 -4.09 -3.37
N ILE A 87 2.62 -3.04 -2.56
CA ILE A 87 1.97 -1.78 -2.91
C ILE A 87 3.03 -0.75 -3.30
N GLN A 88 2.76 -0.02 -4.38
CA GLN A 88 3.56 1.10 -4.86
C GLN A 88 2.74 2.39 -4.76
N GLU A 89 3.44 3.52 -4.70
CA GLU A 89 2.85 4.85 -4.53
C GLU A 89 1.94 4.93 -3.30
N ALA A 90 2.34 4.27 -2.22
CA ALA A 90 1.70 4.33 -0.92
C ALA A 90 1.92 5.72 -0.30
N THR A 91 1.17 6.70 -0.78
CA THR A 91 1.44 8.11 -0.56
C THR A 91 0.79 8.62 0.71
N ILE A 92 1.54 9.45 1.44
CA ILE A 92 1.01 10.27 2.53
C ILE A 92 0.98 11.72 2.04
N TRP A 93 -0.22 12.28 1.89
CA TRP A 93 -0.42 13.71 1.65
C TRP A 93 -0.59 14.42 2.98
N TYR A 94 0.21 15.45 3.21
CA TYR A 94 0.16 16.23 4.44
C TYR A 94 0.13 17.72 4.16
N CYS A 95 -0.46 18.46 5.07
CA CYS A 95 -0.54 19.93 4.98
C CYS A 95 -0.09 20.58 6.28
N LYS A 96 0.32 21.83 6.18
CA LYS A 96 0.72 22.70 7.28
C LYS A 96 -0.07 24.00 7.22
N LYS A 97 -0.54 24.45 8.38
CA LYS A 97 -1.21 25.76 8.50
C LYS A 97 -0.28 26.93 8.20
N SER A 98 0.99 26.79 8.56
CA SER A 98 2.06 27.74 8.33
C SER A 98 3.40 27.02 8.22
N ALA A 99 4.46 27.71 7.82
CA ALA A 99 5.81 27.17 7.75
C ALA A 99 6.28 26.56 9.08
N TRP A 100 5.85 27.10 10.21
CA TRP A 100 6.25 26.72 11.56
C TRP A 100 5.29 25.74 12.25
N SER A 101 4.13 25.48 11.65
CA SER A 101 3.18 24.53 12.25
C SER A 101 3.59 23.10 12.00
N LYS A 102 3.13 22.19 12.88
CA LYS A 102 3.24 20.75 12.65
C LYS A 102 2.50 20.37 11.37
N ARG A 103 2.97 19.30 10.71
CA ARG A 103 2.26 18.70 9.59
C ARG A 103 1.01 17.97 10.09
N THR A 104 -0.03 18.03 9.30
CA THR A 104 -1.26 17.26 9.49
C THR A 104 -1.41 16.34 8.29
N GLU A 105 -1.50 15.06 8.49
CA GLU A 105 -1.81 14.11 7.42
C GLU A 105 -3.25 14.31 6.98
N VAL A 106 -3.45 14.46 5.67
CA VAL A 106 -4.77 14.64 5.05
C VAL A 106 -5.22 13.35 4.41
N PHE A 107 -4.29 12.63 3.77
CA PHE A 107 -4.50 11.30 3.25
C PHE A 107 -3.30 10.43 3.62
N ASN A 108 -3.58 9.22 4.09
CA ASN A 108 -2.60 8.15 4.24
C ASN A 108 -3.12 6.94 3.44
N PHE A 109 -2.64 6.78 2.22
CA PHE A 109 -3.17 5.78 1.30
C PHE A 109 -3.00 4.36 1.81
N THR A 110 -1.91 4.07 2.53
CA THR A 110 -1.71 2.76 3.14
C THR A 110 -2.77 2.47 4.19
N GLU A 111 -2.97 3.38 5.13
CA GLU A 111 -3.96 3.20 6.20
C GLU A 111 -5.38 3.13 5.66
N GLN A 112 -5.74 4.02 4.72
CA GLN A 112 -7.05 4.04 4.09
C GLN A 112 -7.32 2.75 3.30
N PHE A 113 -6.30 2.21 2.60
CA PHE A 113 -6.41 0.96 1.86
C PHE A 113 -6.62 -0.23 2.81
N LEU A 114 -5.82 -0.33 3.88
CA LEU A 114 -5.97 -1.39 4.89
C LEU A 114 -7.32 -1.30 5.60
N ALA A 115 -7.77 -0.09 5.95
CA ALA A 115 -9.08 0.13 6.53
C ALA A 115 -10.22 -0.29 5.59
N ALA A 116 -10.10 0.00 4.28
CA ALA A 116 -11.08 -0.40 3.27
C ALA A 116 -11.14 -1.92 3.08
N ILE A 117 -10.01 -2.64 3.14
CA ILE A 117 -9.97 -4.10 3.12
C ILE A 117 -10.67 -4.65 4.38
N LYS A 118 -10.35 -4.10 5.54
CA LYS A 118 -10.94 -4.52 6.82
C LYS A 118 -12.45 -4.31 6.86
N ALA A 119 -12.93 -3.18 6.33
CA ALA A 119 -14.36 -2.91 6.21
C ALA A 119 -15.11 -3.93 5.32
N GLN A 120 -14.41 -4.63 4.43
CA GLN A 120 -14.96 -5.68 3.57
C GLN A 120 -14.71 -7.10 4.12
N GLY A 121 -14.29 -7.22 5.38
CA GLY A 121 -14.27 -8.49 6.12
C GLY A 121 -12.97 -9.29 6.02
N GLN A 122 -11.88 -8.72 5.50
CA GLN A 122 -10.54 -9.31 5.57
C GLN A 122 -9.60 -8.39 6.36
N ASP A 123 -8.57 -8.95 6.96
CA ASP A 123 -7.59 -8.19 7.73
C ASP A 123 -6.19 -8.38 7.14
N TYR A 124 -5.57 -7.25 6.81
CA TYR A 124 -4.22 -7.16 6.26
C TYR A 124 -3.41 -6.15 7.07
N VAL A 125 -2.13 -6.39 7.19
CA VAL A 125 -1.20 -5.55 7.94
C VAL A 125 0.09 -5.33 7.15
N LEU A 126 0.81 -4.26 7.44
CA LEU A 126 2.18 -4.11 6.96
C LEU A 126 3.04 -5.27 7.47
N ALA A 127 3.80 -5.90 6.59
CA ALA A 127 4.74 -6.93 6.98
C ALA A 127 5.78 -6.33 7.93
N SER A 128 5.96 -6.94 9.09
CA SER A 128 6.94 -6.47 10.07
C SER A 128 7.59 -7.63 10.80
N LYS A 129 8.85 -7.43 11.22
CA LYS A 129 9.60 -8.38 12.01
C LYS A 129 10.66 -7.65 12.82
N ASP A 130 10.76 -7.97 14.11
CA ASP A 130 11.78 -7.45 15.03
C ASP A 130 11.92 -5.90 15.02
N GLY A 131 10.77 -5.22 14.92
CA GLY A 131 10.69 -3.75 14.86
C GLY A 131 10.96 -3.12 13.51
N VAL A 132 11.29 -3.92 12.49
CA VAL A 132 11.43 -3.46 11.10
C VAL A 132 10.11 -3.69 10.37
N THR A 133 9.61 -2.65 9.70
CA THR A 133 8.39 -2.70 8.89
C THR A 133 8.76 -2.60 7.42
N ALA A 134 8.12 -3.41 6.59
CA ALA A 134 8.30 -3.38 5.14
C ALA A 134 7.58 -2.15 4.53
N LEU A 135 8.09 -0.99 4.84
CA LEU A 135 7.66 0.30 4.31
C LEU A 135 8.92 1.10 3.96
N ASN A 136 9.11 1.39 2.70
CA ASN A 136 10.24 2.17 2.22
C ASN A 136 9.77 3.52 1.69
N THR A 137 10.10 4.59 2.40
CA THR A 137 9.78 5.96 1.99
C THR A 137 10.88 6.46 1.06
N GLY A 138 10.66 6.36 -0.27
CA GLY A 138 11.70 6.65 -1.25
C GLY A 138 11.76 8.11 -1.72
N TYR A 139 10.64 8.82 -1.77
CA TYR A 139 10.58 10.17 -2.33
C TYR A 139 9.64 11.08 -1.55
N SER A 140 10.04 12.32 -1.34
CA SER A 140 9.22 13.30 -0.65
C SER A 140 9.29 14.68 -1.30
N ILE A 141 8.16 15.37 -1.32
CA ILE A 141 8.08 16.80 -1.65
C ILE A 141 7.72 17.58 -0.39
N ALA A 142 8.57 18.51 -0.02
CA ALA A 142 8.32 19.42 1.09
C ALA A 142 7.04 20.23 0.86
N ALA A 143 6.40 20.64 1.96
CA ALA A 143 5.18 21.42 1.90
C ALA A 143 5.41 22.76 1.16
N ILE A 144 4.74 22.92 0.02
CA ILE A 144 4.79 24.11 -0.83
C ILE A 144 3.61 25.02 -0.43
N PRO A 145 3.86 26.31 -0.11
CA PRO A 145 2.79 27.26 0.22
C PRO A 145 1.90 27.57 -1.00
N PHE A 146 0.76 28.19 -0.73
CA PHE A 146 -0.20 28.74 -1.71
C PHE A 146 -1.16 27.75 -2.38
N VAL A 147 -1.42 26.61 -1.76
CA VAL A 147 -2.55 25.76 -2.11
C VAL A 147 -3.83 26.40 -1.58
N THR A 148 -4.92 26.30 -2.32
CA THR A 148 -6.25 26.75 -1.88
C THR A 148 -6.73 25.93 -0.67
N MET A 149 -7.83 26.35 -0.08
CA MET A 149 -8.43 25.72 1.10
C MET A 149 -8.41 24.20 1.01
N VAL A 150 -7.87 23.58 2.05
CA VAL A 150 -7.84 22.14 2.21
C VAL A 150 -8.93 21.74 3.19
N ASN A 151 -9.79 20.83 2.76
CA ASN A 151 -10.83 20.27 3.60
C ASN A 151 -10.38 18.94 4.17
N ASP A 152 -10.78 18.67 5.39
CA ASP A 152 -10.69 17.36 5.99
C ASP A 152 -11.48 16.35 5.13
N PRO A 153 -10.90 15.19 4.76
CA PRO A 153 -11.53 14.25 3.85
C PRO A 153 -12.75 13.53 4.43
N GLU A 154 -12.91 13.49 5.75
CA GLU A 154 -14.03 12.84 6.43
C GLU A 154 -15.16 13.81 6.73
N THR A 155 -14.81 14.98 7.29
CA THR A 155 -15.80 15.97 7.76
C THR A 155 -16.15 17.00 6.71
N PHE A 156 -15.37 17.14 5.64
CA PHE A 156 -15.47 18.15 4.58
C PHE A 156 -15.37 19.61 5.08
N GLN A 157 -14.95 19.79 6.32
CA GLN A 157 -14.75 21.13 6.90
C GLN A 157 -13.33 21.63 6.58
N PRO A 158 -13.13 22.95 6.51
CA PRO A 158 -11.80 23.53 6.31
C PRO A 158 -10.83 23.06 7.40
N LEU A 159 -9.76 22.34 7.00
CA LEU A 159 -8.80 21.70 7.91
C LEU A 159 -8.15 22.70 8.89
N PHE A 160 -7.90 23.93 8.42
CA PHE A 160 -7.23 24.96 9.23
C PHE A 160 -8.07 26.22 9.44
N GLY A 161 -9.30 26.28 8.93
CA GLY A 161 -10.14 27.44 9.00
C GLY A 161 -9.57 28.68 8.26
N GLN A 162 -8.74 28.45 7.24
CA GLN A 162 -8.11 29.50 6.42
C GLN A 162 -8.08 29.09 4.94
N ASP A 163 -7.97 30.08 4.04
CA ASP A 163 -8.08 29.87 2.60
C ASP A 163 -6.88 29.16 1.97
N LYS A 164 -5.74 29.14 2.64
CA LYS A 164 -4.50 28.59 2.11
C LYS A 164 -3.79 27.72 3.14
N ALA A 165 -3.12 26.69 2.63
CA ALA A 165 -2.23 25.82 3.39
C ALA A 165 -0.97 25.54 2.55
N ALA A 166 0.06 25.02 3.18
CA ALA A 166 1.22 24.48 2.49
C ALA A 166 1.13 22.95 2.52
N CYS A 167 1.04 22.30 1.36
CA CYS A 167 0.90 20.85 1.29
C CYS A 167 2.08 20.21 0.56
N GLY A 168 2.41 19.03 0.97
CA GLY A 168 3.43 18.16 0.39
C GLY A 168 3.04 16.71 0.49
N PHE A 169 3.90 15.81 0.06
CA PHE A 169 3.66 14.39 0.11
C PHE A 169 4.94 13.58 0.29
N GLU A 170 4.77 12.37 0.74
CA GLU A 170 5.80 11.33 0.79
C GLU A 170 5.27 10.12 0.04
N ILE A 171 6.07 9.57 -0.87
CA ILE A 171 5.75 8.33 -1.58
C ILE A 171 6.52 7.20 -0.94
N ALA A 172 5.86 6.07 -0.72
CA ALA A 172 6.47 4.87 -0.22
C ALA A 172 6.08 3.66 -1.06
N ASP A 173 6.90 2.61 -0.99
CA ASP A 173 6.55 1.27 -1.37
C ASP A 173 6.44 0.42 -0.12
N ALA A 174 5.54 -0.55 -0.09
CA ALA A 174 5.37 -1.40 1.08
C ALA A 174 4.96 -2.82 0.71
N LEU A 175 5.22 -3.75 1.64
CA LEU A 175 4.65 -5.10 1.62
C LEU A 175 3.57 -5.21 2.68
N VAL A 176 2.41 -5.62 2.23
CA VAL A 176 1.24 -5.90 3.06
C VAL A 176 0.97 -7.40 3.03
N ILE A 177 0.67 -7.97 4.17
CA ILE A 177 0.38 -9.40 4.31
C ILE A 177 -0.98 -9.61 4.96
N ARG A 178 -1.60 -10.74 4.65
CA ARG A 178 -2.80 -11.16 5.37
C ARG A 178 -2.46 -11.35 6.86
N ALA A 179 -3.28 -10.81 7.75
CA ALA A 179 -2.97 -10.71 9.17
C ALA A 179 -2.69 -12.06 9.86
N ASP A 180 -3.36 -13.14 9.42
CA ASP A 180 -3.14 -14.50 9.93
C ASP A 180 -1.76 -15.08 9.56
N LEU A 181 -1.05 -14.46 8.62
CA LEU A 181 0.30 -14.85 8.21
C LEU A 181 1.40 -14.03 8.92
N SER A 182 1.06 -13.02 9.71
CA SER A 182 2.04 -12.14 10.37
C SER A 182 3.07 -12.90 11.20
N GLY A 183 2.64 -13.95 11.91
CA GLY A 183 3.53 -14.83 12.68
C GLY A 183 4.48 -15.69 11.84
N LYS A 184 4.29 -15.77 10.51
CA LYS A 184 5.14 -16.53 9.58
C LYS A 184 6.24 -15.69 8.93
N VAL A 185 6.27 -14.38 9.17
CA VAL A 185 7.33 -13.49 8.68
C VAL A 185 8.63 -13.81 9.40
N LEU A 186 9.64 -14.24 8.65
CA LEU A 186 10.95 -14.63 9.19
C LEU A 186 11.90 -13.43 9.28
N ALA A 187 11.89 -12.56 8.28
CA ALA A 187 12.71 -11.36 8.23
C ALA A 187 12.03 -10.29 7.37
N VAL A 188 12.33 -9.04 7.65
CA VAL A 188 11.98 -7.87 6.82
C VAL A 188 13.24 -7.06 6.60
N GLY A 189 13.45 -6.60 5.38
CA GLY A 189 14.53 -5.71 5.01
C GLY A 189 14.06 -4.67 4.00
N ASN A 190 14.57 -3.46 4.11
CA ASN A 190 14.39 -2.39 3.14
C ASN A 190 15.74 -2.03 2.58
N THR A 191 15.78 -1.74 1.29
CA THR A 191 16.98 -1.22 0.62
C THR A 191 16.58 -0.20 -0.42
N GLU A 192 17.43 0.77 -0.64
CA GLU A 192 17.29 1.77 -1.70
C GLU A 192 18.31 1.50 -2.79
N TYR A 193 18.00 1.95 -4.01
CA TYR A 193 18.97 1.94 -5.08
C TYR A 193 20.07 2.97 -4.80
N GLU A 194 21.32 2.60 -5.02
CA GLU A 194 22.46 3.52 -4.88
C GLU A 194 22.44 4.63 -5.94
N ALA A 195 21.89 4.32 -7.13
CA ALA A 195 21.76 5.28 -8.20
C ALA A 195 20.58 6.24 -7.94
N SER A 196 20.86 7.54 -7.99
CA SER A 196 19.85 8.59 -7.88
C SER A 196 19.91 9.53 -9.10
N TYR A 197 18.78 10.10 -9.47
CA TYR A 197 18.68 11.10 -10.53
C TYR A 197 18.07 12.39 -9.97
N THR A 198 18.78 13.49 -10.11
CA THR A 198 18.28 14.79 -9.68
C THR A 198 17.33 15.34 -10.74
N VAL A 199 16.05 15.33 -10.44
CA VAL A 199 14.98 15.78 -11.35
C VAL A 199 14.85 17.30 -11.36
N VAL A 200 15.11 17.95 -10.22
CA VAL A 200 15.08 19.42 -10.09
C VAL A 200 16.48 19.91 -9.74
N PRO A 201 17.07 20.80 -10.54
CA PRO A 201 18.35 21.40 -10.17
C PRO A 201 18.19 22.10 -8.82
N THR A 202 19.19 21.95 -7.97
CA THR A 202 19.27 22.71 -6.72
C THR A 202 19.36 24.19 -7.09
N ILE A 203 18.34 24.96 -6.72
CA ILE A 203 18.30 26.43 -6.91
C ILE A 203 19.08 27.09 -5.76
#